data_cce04178e1ec73d78f4b2a1c7504fe5d
#
_entry.id   cce04178e1ec73d78f4b2a1c7504fe5d
#
_cell.length_a   1.000
_cell.length_b   1.000
_cell.length_c   1.000
_cell.angle_alpha   90.00
_cell.angle_beta   90.00
_cell.angle_gamma   90.00
#
_symmetry.space_group_name_H-M   'P 1'
#
loop_
_entity.id
_entity.type
_entity.pdbx_description
1 polymer ?
#
loop_
_entity_poly.entity_id
_entity_poly.type
_entity_poly.pdbx_seq_one_letter_code
_entity_poly.pdbx_strand_id
1 'polypeptide(L)'
;VRSSAASDVYKRQILGYDQHLVYEGRGPLEAASIGVELAPDDLAMRCNLVCLEGDLLKNHSCGRLETEEGDVLMRYLQEHLGSERVHFYTGVQYRHLLVIKGGNKHLLCTPPHDIPGKPWREYLPKAADEAAEDTARLILHLMEESRRLLAAHPLNLGRVAQGQDPANSIWPWGGGYRPMMTPLTQTFPQIKRGSVITAVDLIRGIGRYAGLRIIDVPGATGLWDTNYEGKAQAAIDALQTDDLVYVHVEASDEAGHDGNIPLKLDTIRSLDSRLLKPILEALDPEGTGCLQAAGEPVAVALLPDHPTPCHLRTHTNEPIPFAIYAPGIEPDSVLTFDEEAAREGAYGLLQGDEFIRTFMGITAPAAAQG
;
A
#
# COMPACT_ATOMS: atom_id res chain seq x y z
N VAL A 1 3.30 -15.35 7.09
CA VAL A 1 4.00 -14.17 7.62
C VAL A 1 4.99 -13.57 6.62
N ARG A 2 5.38 -14.27 5.55
CA ARG A 2 6.45 -13.81 4.62
C ARG A 2 5.96 -13.04 3.38
N SER A 3 4.71 -13.19 2.94
CA SER A 3 4.26 -12.61 1.66
C SER A 3 3.95 -11.11 1.72
N SER A 4 3.30 -10.61 2.77
CA SER A 4 2.94 -9.19 2.86
C SER A 4 4.13 -8.26 3.14
N ALA A 5 5.14 -8.74 3.89
CA ALA A 5 6.35 -7.96 4.17
C ALA A 5 7.23 -7.79 2.92
N ALA A 6 7.26 -8.77 2.01
CA ALA A 6 8.05 -8.68 0.78
C ALA A 6 7.53 -7.58 -0.17
N SER A 7 6.20 -7.50 -0.37
CA SER A 7 5.60 -6.46 -1.23
C SER A 7 5.91 -5.04 -0.76
N ASP A 8 5.83 -4.80 0.57
CA ASP A 8 6.15 -3.50 1.17
C ASP A 8 7.61 -3.09 0.92
N VAL A 9 8.49 -4.07 0.83
CA VAL A 9 9.93 -3.93 0.62
C VAL A 9 10.23 -3.36 -0.75
N TYR A 10 9.81 -4.05 -1.80
CA TYR A 10 10.13 -3.71 -3.19
C TYR A 10 9.51 -2.37 -3.60
N LYS A 11 8.26 -2.12 -3.19
CA LYS A 11 7.55 -0.88 -3.50
C LYS A 11 8.23 0.38 -2.95
N ARG A 12 8.94 0.27 -1.82
CA ARG A 12 9.76 1.37 -1.28
C ARG A 12 11.09 1.51 -1.99
N GLN A 13 11.72 0.40 -2.37
CA GLN A 13 12.99 0.41 -3.11
C GLN A 13 12.86 1.11 -4.46
N ILE A 14 11.72 0.93 -5.17
CA ILE A 14 11.45 1.64 -6.44
C ILE A 14 11.54 3.16 -6.25
N LEU A 15 11.10 3.68 -5.10
CA LEU A 15 11.20 5.10 -4.75
C LEU A 15 12.50 5.48 -4.01
N GLY A 16 13.45 4.53 -3.87
CA GLY A 16 14.76 4.76 -3.30
C GLY A 16 14.85 4.74 -1.78
N TYR A 17 13.87 4.17 -1.10
CA TYR A 17 13.90 4.06 0.36
C TYR A 17 14.45 2.73 0.83
N ASP A 18 15.44 2.76 1.73
CA ASP A 18 15.92 1.56 2.41
C ASP A 18 14.83 1.05 3.37
N GLN A 19 14.31 -0.13 3.08
CA GLN A 19 13.27 -0.78 3.86
C GLN A 19 13.63 -1.00 5.34
N HIS A 20 14.91 -1.31 5.61
CA HIS A 20 15.37 -1.61 6.98
C HIS A 20 15.39 -0.36 7.86
N LEU A 21 15.49 0.82 7.24
CA LEU A 21 15.49 2.10 7.93
C LEU A 21 14.09 2.72 8.07
N VAL A 22 13.17 2.41 7.14
CA VAL A 22 11.87 3.09 7.08
C VAL A 22 10.67 2.19 7.36
N TYR A 23 10.86 0.87 7.58
CA TYR A 23 9.75 -0.01 7.93
C TYR A 23 9.42 0.07 9.41
N GLU A 24 8.28 0.65 9.74
CA GLU A 24 7.78 0.80 11.10
C GLU A 24 6.54 -0.05 11.41
N GLY A 25 6.00 -0.75 10.43
CA GLY A 25 4.76 -1.53 10.56
C GLY A 25 3.67 -1.11 9.59
N ARG A 26 2.54 -1.78 9.62
CA ARG A 26 1.40 -1.48 8.72
C ARG A 26 0.55 -0.30 9.19
N GLY A 27 0.38 -0.14 10.50
CA GLY A 27 -0.46 0.91 11.08
C GLY A 27 -0.12 2.32 10.58
N PRO A 28 1.14 2.76 10.59
CA PRO A 28 1.50 4.09 10.08
C PRO A 28 1.15 4.31 8.61
N LEU A 29 1.28 3.28 7.77
CA LEU A 29 0.94 3.36 6.34
C LEU A 29 -0.58 3.46 6.12
N GLU A 30 -1.36 2.71 6.91
CA GLU A 30 -2.82 2.83 6.95
C GLU A 30 -3.24 4.24 7.44
N ALA A 31 -2.57 4.78 8.47
CA ALA A 31 -2.81 6.15 8.93
C ALA A 31 -2.61 7.17 7.81
N ALA A 32 -1.47 7.10 7.12
CA ALA A 32 -1.19 7.97 5.99
C ALA A 32 -2.19 7.78 4.84
N SER A 33 -2.58 6.55 4.53
CA SER A 33 -3.56 6.22 3.48
C SER A 33 -4.89 6.95 3.67
N ILE A 34 -5.42 6.97 4.89
CA ILE A 34 -6.69 7.63 5.23
C ILE A 34 -6.54 9.10 5.66
N GLY A 35 -5.32 9.66 5.58
CA GLY A 35 -5.06 11.07 5.86
C GLY A 35 -4.89 11.43 7.32
N VAL A 36 -4.64 10.46 8.20
CA VAL A 36 -4.33 10.69 9.61
C VAL A 36 -2.85 11.06 9.75
N GLU A 37 -2.60 12.26 10.26
CA GLU A 37 -1.26 12.72 10.59
C GLU A 37 -0.84 12.19 11.96
N LEU A 38 0.37 11.60 12.02
CA LEU A 38 0.94 11.06 13.24
C LEU A 38 2.04 11.97 13.76
N ALA A 39 2.04 12.25 15.06
CA ALA A 39 3.20 12.77 15.75
C ALA A 39 4.31 11.70 15.82
N PRO A 40 5.57 12.09 16.06
CA PRO A 40 6.70 11.14 16.05
C PRO A 40 6.58 9.95 17.01
N ASP A 41 5.88 10.14 18.13
CA ASP A 41 5.66 9.18 19.20
C ASP A 41 4.23 8.57 19.22
N ASP A 42 3.42 8.84 18.20
CA ASP A 42 2.11 8.22 18.05
C ASP A 42 2.25 6.78 17.57
N LEU A 43 1.79 5.84 18.38
CA LEU A 43 1.69 4.43 17.96
C LEU A 43 0.43 4.25 17.13
N ALA A 44 0.59 4.01 15.84
CA ALA A 44 -0.50 3.65 14.94
C ALA A 44 -0.53 2.13 14.73
N MET A 45 -1.71 1.54 14.90
CA MET A 45 -1.94 0.10 14.74
C MET A 45 -3.10 -0.15 13.79
N ARG A 46 -2.94 -1.09 12.88
CA ARG A 46 -4.10 -1.63 12.18
C ARG A 46 -5.05 -2.24 13.20
N CYS A 47 -6.32 -1.89 13.12
CA CYS A 47 -7.36 -2.31 14.07
C CYS A 47 -8.47 -3.02 13.30
N ASN A 48 -8.42 -4.34 13.24
CA ASN A 48 -9.47 -5.11 12.58
C ASN A 48 -10.68 -5.25 13.51
N LEU A 49 -11.88 -5.19 12.93
CA LEU A 49 -13.06 -5.78 13.56
C LEU A 49 -13.04 -7.28 13.26
N VAL A 50 -13.23 -8.11 14.29
CA VAL A 50 -13.19 -9.57 14.19
C VAL A 50 -14.42 -10.20 14.83
N CYS A 51 -14.73 -11.44 14.41
CA CYS A 51 -15.75 -12.28 15.04
C CYS A 51 -15.09 -13.30 15.97
N LEU A 52 -15.37 -13.19 17.26
CA LEU A 52 -15.01 -14.16 18.27
C LEU A 52 -16.25 -15.00 18.65
N GLU A 53 -16.11 -16.32 18.70
CA GLU A 53 -17.16 -17.25 19.11
C GLU A 53 -16.61 -18.20 20.19
N GLY A 54 -17.08 -18.06 21.42
CA GLY A 54 -16.49 -18.73 22.56
C GLY A 54 -15.02 -18.39 22.74
N ASP A 55 -14.16 -19.39 22.74
CA ASP A 55 -12.71 -19.22 22.86
C ASP A 55 -11.99 -19.12 21.51
N LEU A 56 -12.70 -19.18 20.39
CA LEU A 56 -12.09 -19.19 19.05
C LEU A 56 -12.23 -17.84 18.34
N LEU A 57 -11.19 -17.45 17.60
CA LEU A 57 -11.30 -16.42 16.58
C LEU A 57 -11.98 -17.08 15.36
N LYS A 58 -13.30 -16.90 15.24
CA LYS A 58 -14.10 -17.53 14.19
C LYS A 58 -13.78 -16.97 12.83
N ASN A 59 -13.75 -15.64 12.74
CA ASN A 59 -13.57 -14.96 11.46
C ASN A 59 -12.81 -13.63 11.66
N HIS A 60 -11.72 -13.46 10.95
CA HIS A 60 -10.85 -12.29 11.03
C HIS A 60 -11.40 -11.05 10.29
N SER A 61 -12.45 -11.23 9.48
CA SER A 61 -13.10 -10.20 8.66
C SER A 61 -14.62 -10.07 8.90
N CYS A 62 -15.16 -10.76 9.89
CA CYS A 62 -16.58 -10.77 10.27
C CYS A 62 -17.53 -11.23 9.14
N GLY A 63 -17.06 -12.12 8.23
CA GLY A 63 -17.80 -12.41 7.01
C GLY A 63 -17.88 -11.14 6.15
N ARG A 64 -18.89 -10.95 5.38
CA ARG A 64 -19.06 -9.73 4.56
C ARG A 64 -19.54 -8.55 5.44
N LEU A 65 -18.61 -7.90 6.13
CA LEU A 65 -18.87 -6.62 6.80
C LEU A 65 -18.78 -5.49 5.76
N GLU A 66 -19.86 -4.75 5.58
CA GLU A 66 -19.85 -3.59 4.68
C GLU A 66 -19.13 -2.40 5.34
N THR A 67 -18.61 -1.48 4.53
CA THR A 67 -17.84 -0.33 5.05
C THR A 67 -18.70 0.54 5.96
N GLU A 68 -19.96 0.76 5.60
CA GLU A 68 -20.93 1.54 6.38
C GLU A 68 -21.21 0.93 7.75
N GLU A 69 -21.27 -0.40 7.82
CA GLU A 69 -21.44 -1.14 9.09
C GLU A 69 -20.19 -0.98 9.98
N GLY A 70 -19.00 -1.14 9.38
CA GLY A 70 -17.73 -0.92 10.05
C GLY A 70 -17.60 0.50 10.61
N ASP A 71 -17.98 1.49 9.82
CA ASP A 71 -17.98 2.90 10.21
C ASP A 71 -18.87 3.18 11.43
N VAL A 72 -20.08 2.62 11.44
CA VAL A 72 -20.99 2.77 12.58
C VAL A 72 -20.39 2.21 13.86
N LEU A 73 -19.80 1.00 13.79
CA LEU A 73 -19.21 0.34 14.96
C LEU A 73 -17.94 1.08 15.44
N MET A 74 -17.09 1.55 14.54
CA MET A 74 -15.88 2.26 14.93
C MET A 74 -16.16 3.64 15.50
N ARG A 75 -17.14 4.39 14.98
CA ARG A 75 -17.58 5.66 15.58
C ARG A 75 -18.16 5.43 16.98
N TYR A 76 -18.93 4.36 17.16
CA TYR A 76 -19.45 3.97 18.46
C TYR A 76 -18.31 3.66 19.45
N LEU A 77 -17.26 2.95 19.02
CA LEU A 77 -16.08 2.73 19.85
C LEU A 77 -15.31 4.02 20.14
N GLN A 78 -15.18 4.93 19.17
CA GLN A 78 -14.56 6.23 19.39
C GLN A 78 -15.32 7.06 20.44
N GLU A 79 -16.65 7.02 20.39
CA GLU A 79 -17.49 7.74 21.39
C GLU A 79 -17.33 7.20 22.81
N HIS A 80 -17.19 5.87 22.97
CA HIS A 80 -17.20 5.21 24.30
C HIS A 80 -15.80 4.91 24.86
N LEU A 81 -14.80 4.69 24.03
CA LEU A 81 -13.44 4.32 24.41
C LEU A 81 -12.38 5.34 23.98
N GLY A 82 -12.74 6.26 23.09
CA GLY A 82 -11.85 7.33 22.64
C GLY A 82 -11.52 8.28 23.79
N SER A 83 -10.32 8.85 23.75
CA SER A 83 -9.82 9.81 24.74
C SER A 83 -8.76 10.72 24.10
N GLU A 84 -8.16 11.62 24.87
CA GLU A 84 -7.00 12.41 24.41
C GLU A 84 -5.82 11.52 23.98
N ARG A 85 -5.70 10.32 24.55
CA ARG A 85 -4.63 9.36 24.27
C ARG A 85 -5.02 8.32 23.21
N VAL A 86 -6.30 7.98 23.09
CA VAL A 86 -6.79 6.85 22.25
C VAL A 86 -7.74 7.37 21.19
N HIS A 87 -7.41 7.09 19.93
CA HIS A 87 -8.25 7.48 18.80
C HIS A 87 -8.50 6.30 17.87
N PHE A 88 -9.78 6.08 17.54
CA PHE A 88 -10.22 5.11 16.53
C PHE A 88 -10.59 5.86 15.26
N TYR A 89 -10.07 5.39 14.13
CA TYR A 89 -10.39 5.94 12.81
C TYR A 89 -11.01 4.87 11.94
N THR A 90 -12.01 5.27 11.17
CA THR A 90 -12.68 4.38 10.22
C THR A 90 -11.80 4.13 9.00
N GLY A 91 -11.90 2.94 8.44
CA GLY A 91 -11.22 2.52 7.21
C GLY A 91 -12.21 1.81 6.28
N VAL A 92 -11.81 0.71 5.67
CA VAL A 92 -12.64 -0.03 4.71
C VAL A 92 -13.07 -1.37 5.29
N GLN A 93 -14.38 -1.63 5.31
CA GLN A 93 -14.98 -2.87 5.80
C GLN A 93 -14.56 -3.17 7.26
N TYR A 94 -13.84 -4.28 7.50
CA TYR A 94 -13.34 -4.69 8.82
C TYR A 94 -11.97 -4.08 9.18
N ARG A 95 -11.34 -3.32 8.27
CA ARG A 95 -9.98 -2.76 8.42
C ARG A 95 -10.05 -1.31 8.86
N HIS A 96 -9.61 -1.04 10.06
CA HIS A 96 -9.63 0.27 10.69
C HIS A 96 -8.28 0.59 11.34
N LEU A 97 -8.17 1.75 11.96
CA LEU A 97 -6.95 2.23 12.59
C LEU A 97 -7.20 2.57 14.06
N LEU A 98 -6.25 2.19 14.92
CA LEU A 98 -6.12 2.64 16.31
C LEU A 98 -4.84 3.45 16.44
N VAL A 99 -4.93 4.66 16.98
CA VAL A 99 -3.77 5.49 17.33
C VAL A 99 -3.73 5.68 18.84
N ILE A 100 -2.58 5.39 19.44
CA ILE A 100 -2.31 5.59 20.88
C ILE A 100 -1.17 6.61 20.98
N LYS A 101 -1.48 7.83 21.42
CA LYS A 101 -0.49 8.89 21.64
C LYS A 101 0.49 8.49 22.75
N GLY A 102 1.78 8.61 22.48
CA GLY A 102 2.84 8.18 23.40
C GLY A 102 2.79 6.68 23.69
N GLY A 103 2.22 5.86 22.79
CA GLY A 103 2.21 4.41 22.91
C GLY A 103 3.56 3.80 22.52
N ASN A 104 3.94 2.69 23.16
CA ASN A 104 5.18 2.00 22.86
C ASN A 104 4.95 0.90 21.81
N LYS A 105 5.77 0.91 20.74
CA LYS A 105 5.66 -0.05 19.61
C LYS A 105 6.25 -1.44 19.89
N HIS A 106 7.00 -1.62 20.97
CA HIS A 106 7.63 -2.90 21.29
C HIS A 106 6.61 -3.92 21.82
N LEU A 107 5.69 -4.29 20.95
CA LEU A 107 4.59 -5.21 21.20
C LEU A 107 4.71 -6.45 20.32
N LEU A 108 4.41 -7.61 20.92
CA LEU A 108 4.23 -8.87 20.21
C LEU A 108 2.75 -9.02 19.86
N CYS A 109 2.41 -8.82 18.61
CA CYS A 109 1.05 -8.92 18.08
C CYS A 109 0.97 -9.94 16.97
N THR A 110 -0.08 -10.76 16.98
CA THR A 110 -0.34 -11.75 15.91
C THR A 110 -1.41 -11.21 14.98
N PRO A 111 -1.20 -11.20 13.65
CA PRO A 111 -2.25 -10.85 12.69
C PRO A 111 -3.45 -11.79 12.81
N PRO A 112 -4.70 -11.28 12.80
CA PRO A 112 -5.87 -12.12 13.03
C PRO A 112 -6.15 -13.10 11.90
N HIS A 113 -5.65 -12.85 10.69
CA HIS A 113 -5.76 -13.76 9.55
C HIS A 113 -4.84 -14.99 9.64
N ASP A 114 -3.87 -15.02 10.55
CA ASP A 114 -2.99 -16.16 10.80
C ASP A 114 -3.60 -17.17 11.80
N ILE A 115 -4.71 -16.79 12.46
CA ILE A 115 -5.28 -17.56 13.56
C ILE A 115 -6.80 -17.86 13.45
N PRO A 116 -7.41 -17.96 12.26
CA PRO A 116 -8.79 -18.39 12.17
C PRO A 116 -8.97 -19.79 12.77
N GLY A 117 -10.01 -19.96 13.58
CA GLY A 117 -10.34 -21.22 14.26
C GLY A 117 -9.41 -21.57 15.44
N LYS A 118 -8.48 -20.70 15.83
CA LYS A 118 -7.58 -20.91 16.98
C LYS A 118 -8.07 -20.21 18.24
N PRO A 119 -7.64 -20.68 19.45
CA PRO A 119 -7.96 -20.04 20.72
C PRO A 119 -7.37 -18.64 20.80
N TRP A 120 -8.22 -17.59 20.68
CA TRP A 120 -7.76 -16.21 20.55
C TRP A 120 -6.99 -15.68 21.76
N ARG A 121 -7.26 -16.21 22.99
CA ARG A 121 -6.58 -15.77 24.21
C ARG A 121 -5.07 -16.04 24.21
N GLU A 122 -4.60 -17.04 23.49
CA GLU A 122 -3.19 -17.39 23.37
C GLU A 122 -2.40 -16.35 22.55
N TYR A 123 -3.10 -15.61 21.68
CA TYR A 123 -2.53 -14.66 20.71
C TYR A 123 -2.76 -13.19 21.06
N LEU A 124 -3.20 -12.92 22.29
CA LEU A 124 -3.38 -11.55 22.76
C LEU A 124 -2.06 -10.75 22.69
N PRO A 125 -2.12 -9.44 22.40
CA PRO A 125 -0.95 -8.58 22.41
C PRO A 125 -0.19 -8.65 23.74
N LYS A 126 1.15 -8.70 23.65
CA LYS A 126 2.05 -8.76 24.82
C LYS A 126 3.14 -7.71 24.67
N ALA A 127 3.60 -7.16 25.79
CA ALA A 127 4.80 -6.33 25.80
C ALA A 127 6.04 -7.19 25.46
N ALA A 128 6.91 -6.67 24.62
CA ALA A 128 8.20 -7.29 24.33
C ALA A 128 9.27 -6.90 25.36
N ASP A 129 9.04 -5.78 26.05
CA ASP A 129 9.89 -5.28 27.14
C ASP A 129 9.03 -4.54 28.19
N GLU A 130 9.65 -4.19 29.32
CA GLU A 130 9.01 -3.51 30.45
C GLU A 130 8.42 -2.14 30.05
N ALA A 131 9.09 -1.41 29.14
CA ALA A 131 8.64 -0.09 28.70
C ALA A 131 7.32 -0.14 27.90
N ALA A 132 6.99 -1.30 27.30
CA ALA A 132 5.76 -1.51 26.53
C ALA A 132 4.58 -2.04 27.38
N GLU A 133 4.77 -2.36 28.65
CA GLU A 133 3.73 -2.97 29.49
C GLU A 133 2.48 -2.10 29.65
N ASP A 134 2.64 -0.78 29.81
CA ASP A 134 1.50 0.14 29.92
C ASP A 134 0.66 0.13 28.64
N THR A 135 1.32 0.17 27.48
CA THR A 135 0.64 0.11 26.17
C THR A 135 -0.06 -1.23 25.97
N ALA A 136 0.59 -2.35 26.32
CA ALA A 136 -0.02 -3.67 26.23
C ALA A 136 -1.27 -3.78 27.11
N ARG A 137 -1.21 -3.32 28.38
CA ARG A 137 -2.38 -3.28 29.28
C ARG A 137 -3.52 -2.43 28.73
N LEU A 138 -3.20 -1.26 28.18
CA LEU A 138 -4.21 -0.40 27.56
C LEU A 138 -4.90 -1.11 26.37
N ILE A 139 -4.14 -1.74 25.49
CA ILE A 139 -4.70 -2.48 24.35
C ILE A 139 -5.60 -3.62 24.80
N LEU A 140 -5.17 -4.40 25.80
CA LEU A 140 -5.99 -5.49 26.36
C LEU A 140 -7.30 -4.97 26.96
N HIS A 141 -7.24 -3.85 27.69
CA HIS A 141 -8.43 -3.17 28.19
C HIS A 141 -9.38 -2.73 27.06
N LEU A 142 -8.85 -2.10 26.01
CA LEU A 142 -9.64 -1.69 24.86
C LEU A 142 -10.28 -2.88 24.14
N MET A 143 -9.58 -3.99 24.00
CA MET A 143 -10.11 -5.23 23.41
C MET A 143 -11.27 -5.78 24.26
N GLU A 144 -11.12 -5.86 25.58
CA GLU A 144 -12.18 -6.38 26.48
C GLU A 144 -13.41 -5.47 26.47
N GLU A 145 -13.21 -4.14 26.61
CA GLU A 145 -14.33 -3.19 26.58
C GLU A 145 -15.02 -3.15 25.20
N SER A 146 -14.26 -3.25 24.12
CA SER A 146 -14.86 -3.34 22.78
C SER A 146 -15.79 -4.56 22.64
N ARG A 147 -15.39 -5.71 23.20
CA ARG A 147 -16.22 -6.92 23.19
C ARG A 147 -17.53 -6.69 23.95
N ARG A 148 -17.45 -6.07 25.14
CA ARG A 148 -18.64 -5.77 25.93
C ARG A 148 -19.61 -4.84 25.20
N LEU A 149 -19.08 -3.76 24.60
CA LEU A 149 -19.87 -2.76 23.89
C LEU A 149 -20.45 -3.30 22.58
N LEU A 150 -19.63 -3.95 21.76
CA LEU A 150 -20.02 -4.45 20.45
C LEU A 150 -21.00 -5.63 20.52
N ALA A 151 -20.90 -6.48 21.54
CA ALA A 151 -21.83 -7.57 21.74
C ALA A 151 -23.27 -7.09 21.96
N ALA A 152 -23.46 -5.93 22.59
CA ALA A 152 -24.77 -5.34 22.85
C ALA A 152 -25.24 -4.36 21.75
N HIS A 153 -24.40 -4.07 20.76
CA HIS A 153 -24.74 -3.08 19.73
C HIS A 153 -25.84 -3.58 18.81
N PRO A 154 -26.90 -2.77 18.51
CA PRO A 154 -28.06 -3.19 17.71
C PRO A 154 -27.70 -3.76 16.33
N LEU A 155 -26.67 -3.22 15.67
CA LEU A 155 -26.19 -3.73 14.38
C LEU A 155 -25.72 -5.19 14.50
N ASN A 156 -24.92 -5.52 15.52
CA ASN A 156 -24.42 -6.89 15.73
C ASN A 156 -25.56 -7.85 16.15
N LEU A 157 -26.51 -7.39 16.95
CA LEU A 157 -27.72 -8.18 17.27
C LEU A 157 -28.53 -8.48 16.00
N GLY A 158 -28.66 -7.50 15.10
CA GLY A 158 -29.29 -7.67 13.79
C GLY A 158 -28.55 -8.68 12.90
N ARG A 159 -27.21 -8.61 12.85
CA ARG A 159 -26.37 -9.57 12.09
C ARG A 159 -26.56 -11.00 12.61
N VAL A 160 -26.50 -11.19 13.94
CA VAL A 160 -26.73 -12.51 14.56
C VAL A 160 -28.13 -13.04 14.24
N ALA A 161 -29.17 -12.20 14.30
CA ALA A 161 -30.54 -12.60 13.95
C ALA A 161 -30.67 -13.02 12.49
N GLN A 162 -29.81 -12.55 11.60
CA GLN A 162 -29.75 -12.91 10.18
C GLN A 162 -28.80 -14.07 9.89
N GLY A 163 -28.17 -14.68 10.91
CA GLY A 163 -27.21 -15.76 10.75
C GLY A 163 -25.84 -15.31 10.21
N GLN A 164 -25.54 -14.02 10.32
CA GLN A 164 -24.27 -13.44 9.92
C GLN A 164 -23.30 -13.36 11.12
N ASP A 165 -22.01 -13.37 10.85
CA ASP A 165 -20.97 -13.19 11.87
C ASP A 165 -21.01 -11.76 12.42
N PRO A 166 -21.13 -11.55 13.75
CA PRO A 166 -21.03 -10.23 14.35
C PRO A 166 -19.58 -9.72 14.34
N ALA A 167 -19.41 -8.42 14.23
CA ALA A 167 -18.13 -7.73 14.43
C ALA A 167 -18.01 -7.38 15.93
N ASN A 168 -17.65 -8.36 16.77
CA ASN A 168 -17.82 -8.30 18.21
C ASN A 168 -16.56 -8.06 19.03
N SER A 169 -15.42 -7.79 18.37
CA SER A 169 -14.17 -7.38 19.03
C SER A 169 -13.31 -6.59 18.07
N ILE A 170 -12.46 -5.69 18.62
CA ILE A 170 -11.33 -5.16 17.90
C ILE A 170 -10.14 -6.12 18.02
N TRP A 171 -9.21 -6.04 17.02
CA TRP A 171 -7.95 -6.77 17.02
C TRP A 171 -6.82 -5.87 16.51
N PRO A 172 -6.13 -5.14 17.41
CA PRO A 172 -5.00 -4.30 17.06
C PRO A 172 -3.74 -5.10 16.75
N TRP A 173 -3.03 -4.77 15.65
CA TRP A 173 -1.80 -5.42 15.23
C TRP A 173 -0.99 -4.55 14.27
N GLY A 174 0.25 -4.95 13.95
CA GLY A 174 1.09 -4.26 12.97
C GLY A 174 1.42 -2.82 13.35
N GLY A 175 1.64 -2.60 14.66
CA GLY A 175 1.93 -1.28 15.22
C GLY A 175 3.28 -0.73 14.82
N GLY A 176 3.37 0.60 14.73
CA GLY A 176 4.61 1.34 14.48
C GLY A 176 4.42 2.84 14.63
N TYR A 177 5.52 3.56 14.53
CA TYR A 177 5.55 5.02 14.53
C TYR A 177 5.53 5.58 13.11
N ARG A 178 5.41 6.89 12.99
CA ARG A 178 5.59 7.57 11.70
C ARG A 178 6.95 7.21 11.09
N PRO A 179 6.99 6.66 9.85
CA PRO A 179 8.26 6.36 9.19
C PRO A 179 9.09 7.62 8.97
N MET A 180 10.41 7.51 9.19
CA MET A 180 11.35 8.58 8.87
C MET A 180 11.74 8.52 7.38
N MET A 181 10.81 8.90 6.52
CA MET A 181 11.02 8.97 5.07
C MET A 181 11.31 10.42 4.65
N THR A 182 12.47 10.65 4.03
CA THR A 182 12.77 11.95 3.43
C THR A 182 11.91 12.12 2.18
N PRO A 183 11.11 13.21 2.05
CA PRO A 183 10.34 13.44 0.83
C PRO A 183 11.19 13.43 -0.44
N LEU A 184 10.65 12.89 -1.54
CA LEU A 184 11.37 12.83 -2.83
C LEU A 184 11.81 14.21 -3.34
N THR A 185 11.04 15.26 -3.05
CA THR A 185 11.36 16.66 -3.37
C THR A 185 12.63 17.15 -2.68
N GLN A 186 13.02 16.53 -1.57
CA GLN A 186 14.28 16.85 -0.86
C GLN A 186 15.45 15.98 -1.36
N THR A 187 15.15 14.72 -1.72
CA THR A 187 16.17 13.80 -2.24
C THR A 187 16.53 14.11 -3.69
N PHE A 188 15.55 14.51 -4.49
CA PHE A 188 15.69 14.83 -5.91
C PHE A 188 15.17 16.24 -6.18
N PRO A 189 16.04 17.27 -6.18
CA PRO A 189 15.63 18.68 -6.29
C PRO A 189 14.88 19.05 -7.59
N GLN A 190 15.02 18.23 -8.65
CA GLN A 190 14.24 18.38 -9.90
C GLN A 190 12.77 18.07 -9.71
N ILE A 191 12.39 17.29 -8.70
CA ILE A 191 11.00 17.03 -8.35
C ILE A 191 10.52 18.13 -7.42
N LYS A 192 9.75 19.08 -7.90
CA LYS A 192 9.07 20.10 -7.07
C LYS A 192 7.68 19.64 -6.65
N ARG A 193 7.01 18.94 -7.53
CA ARG A 193 5.69 18.35 -7.31
C ARG A 193 5.66 16.93 -7.88
N GLY A 194 5.02 16.02 -7.15
CA GLY A 194 4.81 14.67 -7.64
C GLY A 194 3.50 14.10 -7.16
N SER A 195 2.98 13.12 -7.91
CA SER A 195 1.72 12.45 -7.63
C SER A 195 1.87 10.95 -7.66
N VAL A 196 0.97 10.26 -6.95
CA VAL A 196 0.77 8.81 -7.05
C VAL A 196 -0.68 8.49 -7.35
N ILE A 197 -0.88 7.61 -8.33
CA ILE A 197 -2.17 7.07 -8.76
C ILE A 197 -2.20 5.59 -8.40
N THR A 198 -3.01 5.22 -7.41
CA THR A 198 -3.11 3.84 -6.93
C THR A 198 -4.45 3.60 -6.23
N ALA A 199 -4.92 2.36 -6.23
CA ALA A 199 -6.07 1.91 -5.44
C ALA A 199 -5.64 1.18 -4.14
N VAL A 200 -4.33 1.00 -3.92
CA VAL A 200 -3.79 0.21 -2.82
C VAL A 200 -3.37 1.12 -1.67
N ASP A 201 -3.97 0.94 -0.49
CA ASP A 201 -3.72 1.77 0.70
C ASP A 201 -2.24 1.84 1.09
N LEU A 202 -1.53 0.73 0.96
CA LEU A 202 -0.10 0.67 1.21
C LEU A 202 0.69 1.66 0.37
N ILE A 203 0.42 1.71 -0.94
CA ILE A 203 1.09 2.61 -1.89
C ILE A 203 0.67 4.06 -1.64
N ARG A 204 -0.60 4.29 -1.27
CA ARG A 204 -1.09 5.62 -0.85
C ARG A 204 -0.28 6.12 0.35
N GLY A 205 -0.10 5.27 1.36
CA GLY A 205 0.69 5.59 2.55
C GLY A 205 2.16 5.89 2.24
N ILE A 206 2.80 5.04 1.44
CA ILE A 206 4.18 5.26 0.98
C ILE A 206 4.28 6.58 0.20
N GLY A 207 3.38 6.82 -0.75
CA GLY A 207 3.33 8.04 -1.54
C GLY A 207 3.22 9.30 -0.68
N ARG A 208 2.35 9.31 0.32
CA ARG A 208 2.23 10.46 1.25
C ARG A 208 3.50 10.71 2.05
N TYR A 209 4.13 9.66 2.61
CA TYR A 209 5.38 9.83 3.32
C TYR A 209 6.54 10.23 2.39
N ALA A 210 6.47 9.83 1.12
CA ALA A 210 7.40 10.29 0.08
C ALA A 210 7.15 11.74 -0.38
N GLY A 211 6.12 12.41 0.15
CA GLY A 211 5.76 13.78 -0.21
C GLY A 211 4.96 13.89 -1.52
N LEU A 212 4.37 12.79 -2.00
CA LEU A 212 3.56 12.76 -3.21
C LEU A 212 2.08 13.03 -2.91
N ARG A 213 1.42 13.74 -3.82
CA ARG A 213 -0.03 13.94 -3.82
C ARG A 213 -0.74 12.68 -4.27
N ILE A 214 -1.76 12.25 -3.53
CA ILE A 214 -2.60 11.12 -3.92
C ILE A 214 -3.67 11.61 -4.93
N ILE A 215 -3.78 10.92 -6.05
CA ILE A 215 -4.85 11.15 -7.03
C ILE A 215 -5.83 9.99 -6.96
N ASP A 216 -7.05 10.30 -6.57
CA ASP A 216 -8.16 9.34 -6.53
C ASP A 216 -8.80 9.22 -7.91
N VAL A 217 -8.92 7.99 -8.39
CA VAL A 217 -9.53 7.68 -9.69
C VAL A 217 -10.82 6.91 -9.44
N PRO A 218 -11.99 7.43 -9.81
CA PRO A 218 -13.26 6.72 -9.67
C PRO A 218 -13.23 5.36 -10.38
N GLY A 219 -13.66 4.31 -9.70
CA GLY A 219 -13.64 2.94 -10.24
C GLY A 219 -12.26 2.28 -10.27
N ALA A 220 -11.22 2.92 -9.72
CA ALA A 220 -9.94 2.26 -9.51
C ALA A 220 -10.05 1.25 -8.36
N THR A 221 -9.64 0.01 -8.62
CA THR A 221 -9.57 -1.09 -7.65
C THR A 221 -8.17 -1.71 -7.64
N GLY A 222 -7.87 -2.59 -6.69
CA GLY A 222 -6.69 -3.46 -6.72
C GLY A 222 -6.86 -4.69 -7.61
N LEU A 223 -8.04 -4.90 -8.20
CA LEU A 223 -8.41 -6.10 -8.94
C LEU A 223 -8.28 -5.90 -10.46
N TRP A 224 -8.54 -6.97 -11.19
CA TRP A 224 -8.46 -7.03 -12.65
C TRP A 224 -9.44 -6.10 -13.40
N ASP A 225 -10.55 -5.73 -12.77
CA ASP A 225 -11.59 -4.82 -13.30
C ASP A 225 -11.32 -3.33 -13.00
N THR A 226 -10.13 -3.00 -12.53
CA THR A 226 -9.74 -1.62 -12.24
C THR A 226 -9.93 -0.70 -13.45
N ASN A 227 -10.24 0.58 -13.19
CA ASN A 227 -10.40 1.59 -14.24
C ASN A 227 -9.03 2.02 -14.82
N TYR A 228 -8.52 1.25 -15.79
CA TYR A 228 -7.25 1.51 -16.47
C TYR A 228 -7.26 2.86 -17.22
N GLU A 229 -8.33 3.15 -17.95
CA GLU A 229 -8.50 4.38 -18.71
C GLU A 229 -8.53 5.62 -17.80
N GLY A 230 -9.25 5.51 -16.68
CA GLY A 230 -9.28 6.59 -15.67
C GLY A 230 -7.91 6.84 -15.06
N LYS A 231 -7.11 5.79 -14.80
CA LYS A 231 -5.72 5.93 -14.34
C LYS A 231 -4.83 6.55 -15.40
N ALA A 232 -5.00 6.17 -16.69
CA ALA A 232 -4.26 6.77 -17.80
C ALA A 232 -4.56 8.27 -17.91
N GLN A 233 -5.83 8.65 -17.92
CA GLN A 233 -6.23 10.06 -18.00
C GLN A 233 -5.71 10.87 -16.80
N ALA A 234 -5.82 10.33 -15.61
CA ALA A 234 -5.30 10.98 -14.40
C ALA A 234 -3.77 11.20 -14.47
N ALA A 235 -3.03 10.26 -15.06
CA ALA A 235 -1.58 10.42 -15.26
C ALA A 235 -1.27 11.53 -16.30
N ILE A 236 -1.99 11.55 -17.43
CA ILE A 236 -1.86 12.57 -18.47
C ILE A 236 -2.15 13.96 -17.90
N ASP A 237 -3.23 14.10 -17.14
CA ASP A 237 -3.62 15.37 -16.52
C ASP A 237 -2.60 15.82 -15.47
N ALA A 238 -2.10 14.89 -14.66
CA ALA A 238 -1.12 15.20 -13.62
C ALA A 238 0.22 15.66 -14.22
N LEU A 239 0.69 15.06 -15.30
CA LEU A 239 1.93 15.44 -15.98
C LEU A 239 1.89 16.85 -16.60
N GLN A 240 0.72 17.50 -16.67
CA GLN A 240 0.65 18.92 -17.06
C GLN A 240 1.17 19.86 -15.97
N THR A 241 1.31 19.39 -14.73
CA THR A 241 1.67 20.21 -13.58
C THR A 241 2.69 19.60 -12.65
N ASP A 242 2.87 18.30 -12.69
CA ASP A 242 3.72 17.55 -11.77
C ASP A 242 4.97 17.02 -12.48
N ASP A 243 6.11 17.09 -11.80
CA ASP A 243 7.41 16.66 -12.34
C ASP A 243 7.60 15.14 -12.24
N LEU A 244 6.78 14.46 -11.40
CA LEU A 244 6.79 13.00 -11.22
C LEU A 244 5.37 12.49 -11.06
N VAL A 245 5.00 11.49 -11.85
CA VAL A 245 3.75 10.75 -11.67
C VAL A 245 4.04 9.26 -11.54
N TYR A 246 3.73 8.70 -10.38
CA TYR A 246 3.87 7.26 -10.12
C TYR A 246 2.50 6.58 -10.26
N VAL A 247 2.37 5.72 -11.26
CA VAL A 247 1.14 4.96 -11.51
C VAL A 247 1.34 3.52 -11.08
N HIS A 248 0.47 3.03 -10.21
CA HIS A 248 0.52 1.67 -9.69
C HIS A 248 -0.75 0.89 -10.04
N VAL A 249 -0.58 -0.37 -10.47
CA VAL A 249 -1.66 -1.32 -10.78
C VAL A 249 -1.33 -2.67 -10.16
N GLU A 250 -2.22 -3.20 -9.32
CA GLU A 250 -2.06 -4.47 -8.58
C GLU A 250 -2.62 -5.69 -9.35
N ALA A 251 -3.43 -5.46 -10.37
CA ALA A 251 -4.25 -6.49 -11.03
C ALA A 251 -3.50 -7.77 -11.46
N SER A 252 -2.26 -7.64 -11.94
CA SER A 252 -1.44 -8.78 -12.37
C SER A 252 -0.88 -9.58 -11.20
N ASP A 253 -0.66 -8.92 -10.05
CA ASP A 253 -0.25 -9.56 -8.80
C ASP A 253 -1.38 -10.42 -8.23
N GLU A 254 -2.57 -9.88 -8.10
CA GLU A 254 -3.77 -10.61 -7.64
C GLU A 254 -4.07 -11.84 -8.52
N ALA A 255 -3.99 -11.70 -9.85
CA ALA A 255 -4.13 -12.82 -10.77
C ALA A 255 -3.04 -13.89 -10.57
N GLY A 256 -1.83 -13.49 -10.18
CA GLY A 256 -0.73 -14.36 -9.78
C GLY A 256 -1.04 -15.15 -8.51
N HIS A 257 -1.55 -14.49 -7.47
CA HIS A 257 -2.00 -15.11 -6.21
C HIS A 257 -3.14 -16.10 -6.40
N ASP A 258 -4.08 -15.80 -7.30
CA ASP A 258 -5.16 -16.72 -7.69
C ASP A 258 -4.66 -17.94 -8.49
N GLY A 259 -3.44 -17.88 -9.01
CA GLY A 259 -2.89 -18.90 -9.90
C GLY A 259 -3.59 -18.94 -11.27
N ASN A 260 -4.23 -17.83 -11.66
CA ASN A 260 -5.04 -17.73 -12.86
C ASN A 260 -4.22 -17.16 -14.04
N ILE A 261 -3.55 -18.04 -14.78
CA ILE A 261 -2.70 -17.64 -15.92
C ILE A 261 -3.46 -16.86 -17.01
N PRO A 262 -4.66 -17.30 -17.49
CA PRO A 262 -5.41 -16.52 -18.46
C PRO A 262 -5.71 -15.10 -17.97
N LEU A 263 -6.16 -14.95 -16.73
CA LEU A 263 -6.47 -13.64 -16.14
C LEU A 263 -5.20 -12.78 -16.04
N LYS A 264 -4.06 -13.35 -15.63
CA LYS A 264 -2.78 -12.61 -15.56
C LYS A 264 -2.34 -12.08 -16.91
N LEU A 265 -2.48 -12.88 -17.98
CA LEU A 265 -2.21 -12.43 -19.35
C LEU A 265 -3.17 -11.31 -19.78
N ASP A 266 -4.44 -11.39 -19.43
CA ASP A 266 -5.42 -10.34 -19.77
C ASP A 266 -5.17 -9.04 -18.98
N THR A 267 -4.71 -9.12 -17.73
CA THR A 267 -4.31 -7.92 -16.98
C THR A 267 -3.07 -7.26 -17.58
N ILE A 268 -2.06 -8.03 -18.02
CA ILE A 268 -0.87 -7.50 -18.70
C ILE A 268 -1.27 -6.83 -20.02
N ARG A 269 -2.13 -7.45 -20.82
CA ARG A 269 -2.67 -6.84 -22.05
C ARG A 269 -3.43 -5.54 -21.78
N SER A 270 -4.18 -5.49 -20.68
CA SER A 270 -4.91 -4.30 -20.26
C SER A 270 -3.96 -3.19 -19.81
N LEU A 271 -2.89 -3.52 -19.08
CA LEU A 271 -1.82 -2.58 -18.74
C LEU A 271 -1.20 -1.95 -19.98
N ASP A 272 -0.87 -2.76 -20.98
CA ASP A 272 -0.31 -2.28 -22.25
C ASP A 272 -1.31 -1.42 -23.03
N SER A 273 -2.47 -1.98 -23.38
CA SER A 273 -3.40 -1.37 -24.34
C SER A 273 -4.31 -0.29 -23.76
N ARG A 274 -4.65 -0.35 -22.48
CA ARG A 274 -5.63 0.54 -21.83
C ARG A 274 -5.01 1.54 -20.85
N LEU A 275 -3.75 1.34 -20.44
CA LEU A 275 -3.03 2.27 -19.57
C LEU A 275 -1.81 2.87 -20.26
N LEU A 276 -0.81 2.05 -20.61
CA LEU A 276 0.47 2.54 -21.13
C LEU A 276 0.31 3.19 -22.51
N LYS A 277 -0.33 2.50 -23.46
CA LYS A 277 -0.54 3.01 -24.81
C LYS A 277 -1.25 4.37 -24.85
N PRO A 278 -2.40 4.60 -24.18
CA PRO A 278 -3.03 5.92 -24.16
C PRO A 278 -2.16 7.03 -23.57
N ILE A 279 -1.35 6.72 -22.55
CA ILE A 279 -0.39 7.69 -21.98
C ILE A 279 0.65 8.07 -23.04
N LEU A 280 1.29 7.09 -23.68
CA LEU A 280 2.32 7.34 -24.70
C LEU A 280 1.77 8.11 -25.90
N GLU A 281 0.58 7.75 -26.40
CA GLU A 281 -0.08 8.45 -27.51
C GLU A 281 -0.44 9.91 -27.14
N ALA A 282 -0.83 10.17 -25.90
CA ALA A 282 -1.10 11.54 -25.45
C ALA A 282 0.17 12.38 -25.29
N LEU A 283 1.29 11.76 -24.93
CA LEU A 283 2.59 12.41 -24.78
C LEU A 283 3.33 12.62 -26.12
N ASP A 284 2.98 11.86 -27.16
CA ASP A 284 3.53 11.99 -28.50
C ASP A 284 2.42 11.85 -29.56
N PRO A 285 1.51 12.85 -29.67
CA PRO A 285 0.37 12.78 -30.58
C PRO A 285 0.75 12.80 -32.05
N GLU A 286 1.97 13.23 -32.40
CA GLU A 286 2.48 13.30 -33.75
C GLU A 286 3.31 12.05 -34.16
N GLY A 287 3.59 11.14 -33.21
CA GLY A 287 4.37 9.92 -33.45
C GLY A 287 5.83 10.21 -33.82
N THR A 288 6.39 11.23 -33.23
CA THR A 288 7.77 11.67 -33.47
C THR A 288 8.81 10.86 -32.69
N GLY A 289 8.36 10.08 -31.71
CA GLY A 289 9.20 9.39 -30.73
C GLY A 289 9.70 10.29 -29.59
N CYS A 290 9.21 11.53 -29.49
CA CYS A 290 9.58 12.47 -28.46
C CYS A 290 8.41 12.71 -27.51
N LEU A 291 8.42 12.05 -26.36
CA LEU A 291 7.37 12.22 -25.34
C LEU A 291 7.49 13.60 -24.66
N GLN A 292 6.39 14.32 -24.56
CA GLN A 292 6.32 15.66 -23.97
C GLN A 292 5.02 15.86 -23.17
N ALA A 293 5.10 16.65 -22.11
CA ALA A 293 3.96 17.17 -21.35
C ALA A 293 4.19 18.63 -21.01
N ALA A 294 3.20 19.49 -21.15
CA ALA A 294 3.31 20.94 -20.94
C ALA A 294 4.49 21.61 -21.67
N GLY A 295 4.93 21.04 -22.78
CA GLY A 295 6.08 21.52 -23.56
C GLY A 295 7.47 21.07 -23.05
N GLU A 296 7.52 20.25 -22.01
CA GLU A 296 8.75 19.70 -21.46
C GLU A 296 8.91 18.21 -21.82
N PRO A 297 10.18 17.75 -22.05
CA PRO A 297 10.44 16.34 -22.33
C PRO A 297 10.04 15.43 -21.16
N VAL A 298 9.47 14.26 -21.47
CA VAL A 298 9.06 13.27 -20.47
C VAL A 298 9.88 11.98 -20.63
N ALA A 299 10.45 11.53 -19.52
CA ALA A 299 11.01 10.18 -19.41
C ALA A 299 9.98 9.23 -18.80
N VAL A 300 9.98 7.98 -19.24
CA VAL A 300 9.07 6.94 -18.77
C VAL A 300 9.86 5.74 -18.29
N ALA A 301 9.55 5.25 -17.10
CA ALA A 301 10.05 3.98 -16.58
C ALA A 301 8.89 2.99 -16.42
N LEU A 302 9.08 1.75 -16.88
CA LEU A 302 8.14 0.65 -16.75
C LEU A 302 8.83 -0.51 -16.04
N LEU A 303 8.23 -1.01 -14.96
CA LEU A 303 8.73 -2.15 -14.20
C LEU A 303 7.62 -2.79 -13.38
N PRO A 304 7.64 -4.11 -13.13
CA PRO A 304 6.93 -4.70 -12.00
C PRO A 304 7.65 -4.37 -10.68
N ASP A 305 7.00 -4.60 -9.55
CA ASP A 305 7.62 -4.44 -8.23
C ASP A 305 8.27 -5.75 -7.74
N HIS A 306 7.68 -6.89 -8.04
CA HIS A 306 8.19 -8.24 -7.73
C HIS A 306 7.53 -9.29 -8.63
N PRO A 307 8.13 -10.49 -8.77
CA PRO A 307 7.45 -11.61 -9.41
C PRO A 307 6.38 -12.22 -8.47
N THR A 308 5.24 -12.62 -9.07
CA THR A 308 4.19 -13.41 -8.41
C THR A 308 3.80 -14.57 -9.34
N PRO A 309 4.63 -15.63 -9.41
CA PRO A 309 4.39 -16.75 -10.31
C PRO A 309 3.08 -17.48 -10.00
N CYS A 310 2.22 -17.68 -10.98
CA CYS A 310 0.93 -18.34 -10.82
C CYS A 310 1.00 -19.75 -10.21
N HIS A 311 2.09 -20.49 -10.45
CA HIS A 311 2.27 -21.83 -9.92
C HIS A 311 2.65 -21.83 -8.44
N LEU A 312 3.27 -20.75 -7.92
CA LEU A 312 3.63 -20.58 -6.53
C LEU A 312 2.57 -19.83 -5.73
N ARG A 313 1.79 -18.95 -6.40
CA ARG A 313 0.74 -18.10 -5.79
C ARG A 313 1.27 -17.23 -4.64
N THR A 314 2.53 -16.86 -4.71
CA THR A 314 3.21 -16.01 -3.72
C THR A 314 4.38 -15.30 -4.37
N HIS A 315 4.84 -14.23 -3.72
CA HIS A 315 5.99 -13.47 -4.19
C HIS A 315 7.29 -14.27 -4.12
N THR A 316 8.18 -14.00 -5.07
CA THR A 316 9.55 -14.54 -5.12
C THR A 316 10.56 -13.40 -5.16
N ASN A 317 11.86 -13.74 -5.11
CA ASN A 317 12.94 -12.75 -4.97
C ASN A 317 13.83 -12.67 -6.22
N GLU A 318 13.38 -13.22 -7.35
CA GLU A 318 14.12 -13.09 -8.59
C GLU A 318 14.15 -11.64 -9.07
N PRO A 319 15.22 -11.24 -9.79
CA PRO A 319 15.27 -9.93 -10.43
C PRO A 319 14.08 -9.70 -11.37
N ILE A 320 13.63 -8.46 -11.43
CA ILE A 320 12.53 -8.03 -12.31
C ILE A 320 13.08 -7.28 -13.52
N PRO A 321 12.42 -7.36 -14.68
CA PRO A 321 12.77 -6.55 -15.84
C PRO A 321 12.34 -5.09 -15.60
N PHE A 322 13.10 -4.15 -16.16
CA PHE A 322 12.68 -2.75 -16.26
C PHE A 322 13.07 -2.17 -17.61
N ALA A 323 12.31 -1.19 -18.06
CA ALA A 323 12.62 -0.41 -19.25
C ALA A 323 12.54 1.09 -18.92
N ILE A 324 13.47 1.86 -19.47
CA ILE A 324 13.49 3.31 -19.36
C ILE A 324 13.53 3.91 -20.77
N TYR A 325 12.57 4.76 -21.05
CA TYR A 325 12.62 5.69 -22.16
C TYR A 325 13.00 7.07 -21.63
N ALA A 326 13.95 7.71 -22.29
CA ALA A 326 14.26 9.12 -22.00
C ALA A 326 14.69 9.84 -23.29
N PRO A 327 14.23 11.09 -23.52
CA PRO A 327 14.60 11.87 -24.69
C PRO A 327 16.12 12.04 -24.81
N GLY A 328 16.66 11.75 -26.00
CA GLY A 328 18.11 11.88 -26.26
C GLY A 328 18.95 10.71 -25.79
N ILE A 329 18.37 9.67 -25.23
CA ILE A 329 19.06 8.41 -24.93
C ILE A 329 18.84 7.45 -26.11
N GLU A 330 19.93 6.96 -26.70
CA GLU A 330 19.84 5.94 -27.74
C GLU A 330 19.38 4.61 -27.14
N PRO A 331 18.45 3.89 -27.79
CA PRO A 331 18.00 2.59 -27.32
C PRO A 331 19.13 1.57 -27.38
N ASP A 332 19.14 0.62 -26.46
CA ASP A 332 20.01 -0.55 -26.56
C ASP A 332 19.49 -1.57 -27.61
N SER A 333 20.15 -2.73 -27.70
CA SER A 333 19.78 -3.77 -28.67
C SER A 333 18.63 -4.66 -28.23
N VAL A 334 18.06 -4.46 -27.04
CA VAL A 334 17.00 -5.29 -26.47
C VAL A 334 15.64 -4.85 -27.06
N LEU A 335 14.93 -5.78 -27.69
CA LEU A 335 13.71 -5.50 -28.45
C LEU A 335 12.44 -6.01 -27.75
N THR A 336 12.57 -6.78 -26.67
CA THR A 336 11.44 -7.35 -25.94
C THR A 336 11.55 -7.03 -24.45
N PHE A 337 10.38 -6.90 -23.79
CA PHE A 337 10.31 -6.64 -22.35
C PHE A 337 9.93 -7.93 -21.61
N ASP A 338 10.93 -8.65 -21.17
CA ASP A 338 10.80 -9.89 -20.40
C ASP A 338 12.06 -10.13 -19.55
N GLU A 339 12.00 -11.10 -18.63
CA GLU A 339 13.06 -11.40 -17.67
C GLU A 339 14.35 -11.97 -18.32
N GLU A 340 14.26 -12.57 -19.51
CA GLU A 340 15.43 -13.11 -20.20
C GLU A 340 16.11 -12.02 -21.01
N ALA A 341 15.35 -11.27 -21.80
CA ALA A 341 15.88 -10.21 -22.65
C ALA A 341 16.49 -9.05 -21.82
N ALA A 342 15.89 -8.71 -20.68
CA ALA A 342 16.38 -7.66 -19.79
C ALA A 342 17.79 -7.91 -19.23
N ARG A 343 18.28 -9.16 -19.24
CA ARG A 343 19.65 -9.49 -18.81
C ARG A 343 20.73 -8.91 -19.73
N GLU A 344 20.37 -8.67 -20.98
CA GLU A 344 21.25 -8.09 -21.99
C GLU A 344 21.10 -6.56 -22.08
N GLY A 345 20.24 -5.96 -21.23
CA GLY A 345 19.97 -4.52 -21.21
C GLY A 345 21.18 -3.69 -20.75
N ALA A 346 21.29 -2.48 -21.27
CA ALA A 346 22.45 -1.59 -21.05
C ALA A 346 22.66 -1.20 -19.58
N TYR A 347 21.64 -1.22 -18.75
CA TYR A 347 21.76 -0.84 -17.33
C TYR A 347 22.23 -1.97 -16.41
N GLY A 348 22.17 -3.24 -16.87
CA GLY A 348 22.52 -4.39 -16.06
C GLY A 348 21.62 -4.57 -14.84
N LEU A 349 22.14 -5.25 -13.80
CA LEU A 349 21.39 -5.51 -12.54
C LEU A 349 21.58 -4.33 -11.58
N LEU A 350 20.49 -3.64 -11.27
CA LEU A 350 20.45 -2.57 -10.28
C LEU A 350 19.91 -3.06 -8.94
N GLN A 351 20.40 -2.52 -7.83
CA GLN A 351 20.02 -2.93 -6.48
C GLN A 351 19.68 -1.70 -5.59
N GLY A 352 18.81 -1.93 -4.61
CA GLY A 352 18.45 -0.89 -3.64
C GLY A 352 17.85 0.36 -4.29
N ASP A 353 18.50 1.51 -4.14
CA ASP A 353 18.10 2.80 -4.68
C ASP A 353 18.74 3.12 -6.05
N GLU A 354 19.55 2.22 -6.61
CA GLU A 354 20.23 2.45 -7.90
C GLU A 354 19.26 2.71 -9.05
N PHE A 355 18.12 2.02 -9.06
CA PHE A 355 17.11 2.24 -10.10
C PHE A 355 16.62 3.68 -10.13
N ILE A 356 16.13 4.21 -9.00
CA ILE A 356 15.58 5.56 -8.96
C ILE A 356 16.68 6.62 -9.19
N ARG A 357 17.90 6.39 -8.69
CA ARG A 357 19.03 7.29 -8.95
C ARG A 357 19.42 7.30 -10.43
N THR A 358 19.42 6.14 -11.09
CA THR A 358 19.66 6.03 -12.53
C THR A 358 18.57 6.78 -13.30
N PHE A 359 17.31 6.52 -13.01
CA PHE A 359 16.18 7.20 -13.65
C PHE A 359 16.22 8.72 -13.45
N MET A 360 16.44 9.19 -12.22
CA MET A 360 16.53 10.61 -11.92
C MET A 360 17.82 11.26 -12.45
N GLY A 361 18.91 10.51 -12.55
CA GLY A 361 20.16 10.98 -13.17
C GLY A 361 20.01 11.24 -14.67
N ILE A 362 19.27 10.42 -15.39
CA ILE A 362 18.95 10.60 -16.81
C ILE A 362 18.09 11.86 -17.04
N THR A 363 17.16 12.13 -16.11
CA THR A 363 16.22 13.25 -16.23
C THR A 363 16.76 14.56 -15.65
N ALA A 364 17.93 14.54 -15.00
CA ALA A 364 18.53 15.75 -14.44
C ALA A 364 19.04 16.69 -15.56
N PRO A 365 18.89 18.03 -15.42
CA PRO A 365 19.48 18.98 -16.36
C PRO A 365 20.97 18.77 -16.53
N ALA A 366 21.48 18.89 -17.73
CA ALA A 366 22.90 18.67 -18.07
C ALA A 366 23.91 19.47 -17.20
N ALA A 367 23.48 20.58 -16.60
CA ALA A 367 24.29 21.38 -15.69
C ALA A 367 24.56 20.71 -14.31
N ALA A 368 23.86 19.65 -13.95
CA ALA A 368 24.03 18.94 -12.68
C ALA A 368 24.92 17.68 -12.81
N GLN A 369 25.41 17.38 -14.02
CA GLN A 369 26.23 16.20 -14.32
C GLN A 369 27.74 16.51 -14.33
N GLY A 370 28.15 17.69 -13.88
CA GLY A 370 29.54 18.13 -13.82
C GLY A 370 30.20 18.03 -12.45
#